data_6bad84e600c7d4bbc15dba573784242e
#
_entry.id   6bad84e600c7d4bbc15dba573784242e
#
_cell.length_a   1.000
_cell.length_b   1.000
_cell.length_c   1.000
_cell.angle_alpha   90.00
_cell.angle_beta   90.00
_cell.angle_gamma   90.00
#
_symmetry.space_group_name_H-M   'P 1'
#
loop_
_entity.id
_entity.type
_entity.pdbx_description
1 polymer ?
#
loop_
_entity_poly.entity_id
_entity_poly.type
_entity_poly.pdbx_seq_one_letter_code
_entity_poly.pdbx_strand_id
1 'polypeptide(L)'
;MIIKSSTALRNDYGAISALAHDEAEPIYITRNGEGDLVVMSIEAFEEREETLKLRAALEAADRARISGAPTYTLEESRKRLEAIYQRG
;
A
#
# COMPACT_ATOMS: atom_id res chain seq x y z
N MET A 1 0.03 -2.20 15.28
CA MET A 1 1.33 -2.47 14.64
C MET A 1 1.82 -3.85 15.04
N ILE A 2 2.19 -4.66 14.07
CA ILE A 2 2.68 -6.02 14.31
C ILE A 2 4.18 -6.04 14.08
N ILE A 3 4.92 -6.56 15.05
CA ILE A 3 6.37 -6.66 14.99
C ILE A 3 6.78 -8.11 15.27
N LYS A 4 7.56 -8.68 14.37
CA LYS A 4 8.10 -10.05 14.50
C LYS A 4 9.59 -10.04 14.19
N SER A 5 10.30 -11.04 14.71
CA SER A 5 11.73 -11.15 14.43
C SER A 5 11.98 -11.87 13.11
N SER A 6 13.17 -11.65 12.55
CA SER A 6 13.61 -12.37 11.34
C SER A 6 13.71 -13.87 11.60
N THR A 7 14.04 -14.26 12.81
CA THR A 7 14.09 -15.67 13.22
C THR A 7 12.69 -16.30 13.18
N ALA A 8 11.67 -15.57 13.67
CA ALA A 8 10.29 -16.04 13.61
C ALA A 8 9.83 -16.20 12.16
N LEU A 9 10.17 -15.28 11.28
CA LEU A 9 9.83 -15.38 9.85
C LEU A 9 10.48 -16.61 9.22
N ARG A 10 11.73 -16.85 9.50
CA ARG A 10 12.47 -17.99 8.94
C ARG A 10 11.95 -19.34 9.46
N ASN A 11 11.69 -19.43 10.77
CA ASN A 11 11.32 -20.69 11.42
C ASN A 11 9.83 -20.99 11.34
N ASP A 12 8.99 -19.98 11.17
CA ASP A 12 7.54 -20.16 11.18
C ASP A 12 6.87 -19.30 10.10
N TYR A 13 7.34 -19.46 8.88
CA TYR A 13 6.82 -18.72 7.74
C TYR A 13 5.30 -18.88 7.60
N GLY A 14 4.76 -20.08 7.79
CA GLY A 14 3.34 -20.35 7.67
C GLY A 14 2.49 -19.50 8.63
N ALA A 15 2.92 -19.36 9.88
CA ALA A 15 2.23 -18.54 10.85
C ALA A 15 2.29 -17.06 10.50
N ILE A 16 3.44 -16.58 10.04
CA ILE A 16 3.60 -15.18 9.60
C ILE A 16 2.73 -14.89 8.37
N SER A 17 2.70 -15.82 7.42
CA SER A 17 1.86 -15.71 6.24
C SER A 17 0.37 -15.65 6.59
N ALA A 18 -0.09 -16.52 7.47
CA ALA A 18 -1.46 -16.54 7.94
C ALA A 18 -1.83 -15.23 8.65
N LEU A 19 -0.93 -14.72 9.48
CA LEU A 19 -1.12 -13.46 10.18
C LEU A 19 -1.22 -12.29 9.21
N ALA A 20 -0.37 -12.27 8.17
CA ALA A 20 -0.40 -11.22 7.15
C ALA A 20 -1.73 -11.21 6.38
N HIS A 21 -2.27 -12.38 6.06
CA HIS A 21 -3.56 -12.47 5.38
C HIS A 21 -4.73 -12.10 6.29
N ASP A 22 -4.70 -12.53 7.55
CA ASP A 22 -5.79 -12.29 8.49
C ASP A 22 -5.91 -10.83 8.91
N GLU A 23 -4.79 -10.21 9.21
CA GLU A 23 -4.78 -8.82 9.72
C GLU A 23 -4.79 -7.78 8.62
N ALA A 24 -4.40 -8.15 7.40
CA ALA A 24 -4.34 -7.26 6.25
C ALA A 24 -3.56 -5.96 6.53
N GLU A 25 -2.58 -6.03 7.42
CA GLU A 25 -1.71 -4.90 7.74
C GLU A 25 -0.24 -5.30 7.69
N PRO A 26 0.68 -4.32 7.56
CA PRO A 26 2.10 -4.63 7.48
C PRO A 26 2.64 -5.27 8.76
N ILE A 27 3.48 -6.29 8.59
CA ILE A 27 4.23 -6.92 9.67
C ILE A 27 5.67 -6.44 9.57
N TYR A 28 6.15 -5.76 10.59
CA TYR A 28 7.51 -5.25 10.63
C TYR A 28 8.44 -6.35 11.11
N ILE A 29 9.42 -6.69 10.28
CA ILE A 29 10.42 -7.72 10.61
C ILE A 29 11.68 -7.04 11.10
N THR A 30 12.10 -7.40 12.29
CA THR A 30 13.31 -6.84 12.90
C THR A 30 14.44 -7.85 12.86
N ARG A 31 15.66 -7.33 12.78
CA ARG A 31 16.88 -8.13 12.86
C ARG A 31 17.84 -7.41 13.80
N ASN A 32 18.30 -8.11 14.83
CA ASN A 32 19.18 -7.53 15.86
C ASN A 32 18.58 -6.25 16.48
N GLY A 33 17.27 -6.24 16.70
CA GLY A 33 16.57 -5.11 17.30
C GLY A 33 16.28 -3.94 16.38
N GLU A 34 16.65 -4.03 15.11
CA GLU A 34 16.42 -2.97 14.13
C GLU A 34 15.44 -3.42 13.07
N GLY A 35 14.64 -2.46 12.54
CA GLY A 35 13.75 -2.71 11.42
C GLY A 35 14.53 -3.11 10.18
N ASP A 36 14.16 -4.22 9.58
CA ASP A 36 14.84 -4.78 8.41
C ASP A 36 13.92 -4.89 7.20
N LEU A 37 12.74 -5.49 7.39
CA LEU A 37 11.81 -5.76 6.30
C LEU A 37 10.39 -5.44 6.72
N VAL A 38 9.51 -5.32 5.72
CA VAL A 38 8.07 -5.28 5.92
C VAL A 38 7.47 -6.44 5.12
N VAL A 39 6.61 -7.22 5.76
CA VAL A 39 5.91 -8.35 5.14
C VAL A 39 4.42 -8.05 5.16
N MET A 40 3.76 -8.27 4.04
CA MET A 40 2.31 -8.12 3.95
C MET A 40 1.77 -9.01 2.84
N SER A 41 0.46 -9.28 2.87
CA SER A 41 -0.16 -10.04 1.80
C SER A 41 -0.14 -9.22 0.50
N ILE A 42 -0.14 -9.91 -0.64
CA ILE A 42 -0.18 -9.25 -1.95
C ILE A 42 -1.45 -8.40 -2.07
N GLU A 43 -2.58 -8.91 -1.59
CA GLU A 43 -3.85 -8.19 -1.62
C GLU A 43 -3.78 -6.89 -0.82
N ALA A 44 -3.20 -6.92 0.38
CA ALA A 44 -3.05 -5.75 1.22
C ALA A 44 -2.09 -4.73 0.58
N PHE A 45 -1.00 -5.21 -0.02
CA PHE A 45 -0.05 -4.37 -0.72
C PHE A 45 -0.69 -3.66 -1.91
N GLU A 46 -1.42 -4.39 -2.74
CA GLU A 46 -2.09 -3.83 -3.92
C GLU A 46 -3.15 -2.80 -3.52
N GLU A 47 -3.93 -3.09 -2.49
CA GLU A 47 -4.91 -2.16 -1.96
C GLU A 47 -4.26 -0.87 -1.45
N ARG A 48 -3.15 -0.97 -0.75
CA ARG A 48 -2.38 0.17 -0.27
C ARG A 48 -1.86 1.03 -1.42
N GLU A 49 -1.31 0.40 -2.46
CA GLU A 49 -0.82 1.09 -3.66
C GLU A 49 -1.94 1.84 -4.36
N GLU A 50 -3.09 1.21 -4.52
CA GLU A 50 -4.26 1.83 -5.14
C GLU A 50 -4.74 3.04 -4.34
N THR A 51 -4.80 2.93 -3.02
CA THR A 51 -5.21 4.01 -2.13
C THR A 51 -4.24 5.20 -2.23
N LEU A 52 -2.93 4.95 -2.24
CA LEU A 52 -1.93 6.01 -2.36
C LEU A 52 -2.02 6.72 -3.72
N LYS A 53 -2.23 5.99 -4.78
CA LYS A 53 -2.42 6.56 -6.12
C LYS A 53 -3.66 7.42 -6.19
N LEU A 54 -4.75 6.99 -5.60
CA LEU A 54 -6.00 7.75 -5.56
C LEU A 54 -5.83 9.05 -4.79
N ARG A 55 -5.14 9.02 -3.64
CA ARG A 55 -4.84 10.23 -2.88
C ARG A 55 -4.03 11.23 -3.69
N ALA A 56 -2.99 10.75 -4.35
CA ALA A 56 -2.14 11.61 -5.19
C ALA A 56 -2.96 12.27 -6.31
N ALA A 57 -3.86 11.53 -6.94
CA ALA A 57 -4.73 12.06 -7.98
C ALA A 57 -5.70 13.11 -7.45
N LEU A 58 -6.28 12.88 -6.27
CA LEU A 58 -7.20 13.83 -5.64
C LEU A 58 -6.49 15.12 -5.24
N GLU A 59 -5.29 15.03 -4.69
CA GLU A 59 -4.46 16.19 -4.35
C GLU A 59 -4.08 16.99 -5.59
N ALA A 60 -3.72 16.32 -6.68
CA ALA A 60 -3.42 16.96 -7.95
C ALA A 60 -4.64 17.68 -8.52
N ALA A 61 -5.83 17.07 -8.45
CA ALA A 61 -7.08 17.68 -8.89
C ALA A 61 -7.42 18.93 -8.07
N ASP A 62 -7.23 18.89 -6.76
CA ASP A 62 -7.45 20.03 -5.88
C ASP A 62 -6.50 21.18 -6.22
N ARG A 63 -5.23 20.89 -6.43
CA ARG A 63 -4.25 21.92 -6.83
C ARG A 63 -4.58 22.53 -8.18
N ALA A 64 -5.02 21.72 -9.14
CA ALA A 64 -5.44 22.20 -10.45
C ALA A 64 -6.64 23.14 -10.34
N ARG A 65 -7.61 22.83 -9.47
CA ARG A 65 -8.77 23.67 -9.22
C ARG A 65 -8.38 25.02 -8.63
N ILE A 66 -7.47 25.02 -7.66
CA ILE A 66 -6.97 26.23 -7.00
C ILE A 66 -6.24 27.13 -8.00
N SER A 67 -5.47 26.55 -8.91
CA SER A 67 -4.73 27.29 -9.93
C SER A 67 -5.56 27.70 -11.16
N GLY A 68 -6.85 27.36 -11.18
CA GLY A 68 -7.75 27.66 -12.29
C GLY A 68 -7.68 26.68 -13.45
N ALA A 69 -6.94 25.61 -13.31
CA ALA A 69 -6.87 24.54 -14.33
C ALA A 69 -8.13 23.67 -14.30
N PRO A 70 -8.43 22.94 -15.40
CA PRO A 70 -9.57 22.02 -15.41
C PRO A 70 -9.46 20.98 -14.31
N THR A 71 -10.59 20.71 -13.67
CA THR A 71 -10.66 19.65 -12.63
C THR A 71 -11.25 18.39 -13.22
N TYR A 72 -10.91 17.27 -12.60
CA TYR A 72 -11.48 15.98 -12.94
C TYR A 72 -12.45 15.53 -11.86
N THR A 73 -13.50 14.79 -12.24
CA THR A 73 -14.37 14.14 -11.27
C THR A 73 -13.58 13.00 -10.59
N LEU A 74 -14.08 12.55 -9.45
CA LEU A 74 -13.49 11.41 -8.76
C LEU A 74 -13.45 10.17 -9.66
N GLU A 75 -14.50 9.96 -10.44
CA GLU A 75 -14.59 8.85 -11.36
C GLU A 75 -13.57 8.95 -12.50
N GLU A 76 -13.38 10.13 -13.05
CA GLU A 76 -12.37 10.37 -14.09
C GLU A 76 -10.95 10.13 -13.57
N SER A 77 -10.66 10.59 -12.35
CA SER A 77 -9.39 10.34 -11.69
C SER A 77 -9.14 8.85 -11.49
N ARG A 78 -10.18 8.12 -11.06
CA ARG A 78 -10.11 6.68 -10.88
C ARG A 78 -9.81 5.95 -12.18
N LYS A 79 -10.46 6.32 -13.28
CA LYS A 79 -10.22 5.72 -14.59
C LYS A 79 -8.78 5.95 -15.06
N ARG A 80 -8.24 7.14 -14.83
CA ARG A 80 -6.85 7.44 -15.16
C ARG A 80 -5.87 6.59 -14.37
N LEU A 81 -6.13 6.39 -13.09
CA LEU A 81 -5.31 5.57 -12.23
C LEU A 81 -5.36 4.10 -12.65
N GLU A 82 -6.54 3.60 -13.00
CA GLU A 82 -6.68 2.24 -13.50
C GLU A 82 -5.89 2.03 -14.78
N ALA A 83 -5.93 3.00 -15.70
CA ALA A 83 -5.16 2.94 -16.94
C ALA A 83 -3.66 2.89 -16.68
N ILE A 84 -3.16 3.68 -15.73
CA ILE A 84 -1.76 3.69 -15.32
C ILE A 84 -1.39 2.37 -14.67
N TYR A 85 -2.23 1.87 -13.79
CA TYR A 85 -2.02 0.61 -13.08
C TYR A 85 -1.94 -0.58 -14.05
N GLN A 86 -2.80 -0.61 -15.06
CA GLN A 86 -2.81 -1.68 -16.06
C GLN A 86 -1.58 -1.68 -16.95
N ARG A 87 -0.92 -0.54 -17.11
CA ARG A 87 0.31 -0.43 -17.89
C ARG A 87 1.54 -0.92 -17.14
N GLY A 88 1.49 -0.88 -15.84
CA GLY A 88 2.60 -1.27 -14.98
C GLY A 88 2.62 -2.74 -14.70
#